data_5bddbb0956ac2fbde2f6ac304b2f6d00
#
_entry.id   5bddbb0956ac2fbde2f6ac304b2f6d00
#
_cell.length_a   1.000
_cell.length_b   1.000
_cell.length_c   1.000
_cell.angle_alpha   90.00
_cell.angle_beta   90.00
_cell.angle_gamma   90.00
#
_symmetry.space_group_name_H-M   'P 1'
#
loop_
_entity.id
_entity.type
_entity.pdbx_description
1 polymer ?
#
loop_
_entity_poly.entity_id
_entity_poly.type
_entity_poly.pdbx_seq_one_letter_code
_entity_poly.pdbx_strand_id
1 'polypeptide(L)'
;MALFTFNDDSYTLGNIREVDTRKVTILVNSDKDLRKARVGQLVTVQLSGATECWLIGMIDKVIKAVVTQPLTPEIAEDDADEIDTFEDSVVNTVKITLMGAARWDAVDQKYKFSRSLDHVPEIDSTCYVL
;
A
#
# COMPACT_ATOMS: atom_id res chain seq x y z
N MET A 1 4.02 23.57 0.82
CA MET A 1 2.81 23.34 1.63
C MET A 1 2.24 21.98 1.32
N ALA A 2 1.95 21.19 2.32
CA ALA A 2 1.43 19.84 2.13
C ALA A 2 -0.10 19.86 2.10
N LEU A 3 -0.70 19.11 1.17
CA LEU A 3 -2.14 18.93 1.12
C LEU A 3 -2.63 18.16 2.34
N PHE A 4 -1.89 17.12 2.72
CA PHE A 4 -2.22 16.29 3.86
C PHE A 4 -1.06 16.31 4.83
N THR A 5 -1.39 16.25 6.12
CA THR A 5 -0.39 16.15 7.18
C THR A 5 -0.78 14.99 8.10
N PHE A 6 0.11 14.02 8.22
CA PHE A 6 -0.12 12.83 9.05
C PHE A 6 0.87 12.86 10.21
N ASN A 7 0.40 13.30 11.36
CA ASN A 7 1.25 13.55 12.52
C ASN A 7 1.53 12.30 13.34
N ASP A 8 0.75 11.24 13.12
CA ASP A 8 0.94 9.99 13.84
C ASP A 8 0.56 8.82 12.94
N ASP A 9 0.63 7.60 13.47
CA ASP A 9 0.38 6.39 12.70
C ASP A 9 -1.10 6.05 12.55
N SER A 10 -2.01 6.91 13.05
CA SER A 10 -3.44 6.62 13.00
C SER A 10 -3.97 6.46 11.58
N TYR A 11 -3.35 7.14 10.63
CA TYR A 11 -3.79 7.13 9.24
C TYR A 11 -2.96 6.21 8.36
N THR A 12 -1.88 5.65 8.88
CA THR A 12 -1.02 4.77 8.09
C THR A 12 -1.72 3.45 7.82
N LEU A 13 -1.84 3.09 6.55
CA LEU A 13 -2.42 1.81 6.16
C LEU A 13 -1.33 0.75 5.97
N GLY A 14 -0.32 1.05 5.19
CA GLY A 14 0.75 0.13 4.91
C GLY A 14 1.67 0.65 3.83
N ASN A 15 2.41 -0.25 3.21
CA ASN A 15 3.42 0.09 2.22
C ASN A 15 3.11 -0.58 0.88
N ILE A 16 3.48 0.10 -0.20
CA ILE A 16 3.24 -0.40 -1.55
C ILE A 16 4.17 -1.56 -1.85
N ARG A 17 3.60 -2.67 -2.31
CA ARG A 17 4.37 -3.86 -2.68
C ARG A 17 4.31 -4.15 -4.17
N GLU A 18 3.28 -3.73 -4.85
CA GLU A 18 3.12 -3.96 -6.28
C GLU A 18 2.38 -2.80 -6.90
N VAL A 19 2.82 -2.38 -8.08
CA VAL A 19 2.15 -1.35 -8.86
C VAL A 19 1.93 -1.88 -10.28
N ASP A 20 0.68 -1.83 -10.72
CA ASP A 20 0.31 -2.21 -12.07
C ASP A 20 -0.55 -1.08 -12.64
N THR A 21 0.12 -0.08 -13.20
CA THR A 21 -0.47 1.13 -13.75
C THR A 21 -1.37 1.86 -12.73
N ARG A 22 -2.66 1.55 -12.71
CA ARG A 22 -3.62 2.16 -11.79
C ARG A 22 -3.94 1.27 -10.59
N LYS A 23 -3.49 0.02 -10.61
CA LYS A 23 -3.77 -0.93 -9.53
C LYS A 23 -2.56 -1.04 -8.63
N VAL A 24 -2.78 -0.84 -7.36
CA VAL A 24 -1.71 -0.86 -6.37
C VAL A 24 -2.05 -1.86 -5.29
N THR A 25 -1.06 -2.66 -4.92
CA THR A 25 -1.19 -3.60 -3.81
C THR A 25 -0.41 -3.08 -2.62
N ILE A 26 -1.10 -2.97 -1.49
CA ILE A 26 -0.53 -2.50 -0.23
C ILE A 26 -0.37 -3.69 0.69
N LEU A 27 0.82 -3.84 1.28
CA LEU A 27 1.04 -4.78 2.36
C LEU A 27 0.73 -4.08 3.68
N VAL A 28 -0.16 -4.68 4.45
CA VAL A 28 -0.58 -4.14 5.73
C VAL A 28 0.09 -4.98 6.83
N ASN A 29 0.85 -4.31 7.70
CA ASN A 29 1.74 -5.00 8.64
C ASN A 29 1.04 -5.54 9.88
N SER A 30 -0.17 -5.11 10.18
CA SER A 30 -0.86 -5.55 11.38
C SER A 30 -2.36 -5.59 11.16
N ASP A 31 -3.04 -6.39 11.98
CA ASP A 31 -4.51 -6.43 11.96
C ASP A 31 -5.11 -5.09 12.38
N LYS A 32 -4.42 -4.37 13.24
CA LYS A 32 -4.86 -3.05 13.68
C LYS A 32 -4.95 -2.09 12.49
N ASP A 33 -3.94 -2.10 11.65
CA ASP A 33 -3.93 -1.25 10.47
C ASP A 33 -4.94 -1.73 9.42
N LEU A 34 -5.11 -3.03 9.31
CA LEU A 34 -6.09 -3.60 8.38
C LEU A 34 -7.51 -3.16 8.70
N ARG A 35 -7.82 -2.96 9.98
CA ARG A 35 -9.15 -2.52 10.39
C ARG A 35 -9.50 -1.13 9.89
N LYS A 36 -8.51 -0.34 9.53
CA LYS A 36 -8.74 0.98 8.95
C LYS A 36 -9.23 0.92 7.51
N ALA A 37 -9.01 -0.22 6.85
CA ALA A 37 -9.31 -0.37 5.42
C ALA A 37 -10.77 -0.76 5.22
N ARG A 38 -11.47 0.02 4.43
CA ARG A 38 -12.86 -0.25 4.05
C ARG A 38 -12.99 -0.11 2.54
N VAL A 39 -13.68 -1.03 1.92
CA VAL A 39 -13.94 -0.95 0.48
C VAL A 39 -14.69 0.34 0.17
N GLY A 40 -14.20 1.06 -0.82
CA GLY A 40 -14.76 2.37 -1.19
C GLY A 40 -14.11 3.55 -0.48
N GLN A 41 -13.24 3.31 0.48
CA GLN A 41 -12.56 4.38 1.20
C GLN A 41 -11.44 4.98 0.36
N LEU A 42 -11.27 6.29 0.47
CA LEU A 42 -10.18 6.99 -0.22
C LEU A 42 -8.87 6.85 0.56
N VAL A 43 -7.80 6.72 -0.20
CA VAL A 43 -6.45 6.64 0.33
C VAL A 43 -5.54 7.57 -0.46
N THR A 44 -4.39 7.89 0.10
CA THR A 44 -3.42 8.73 -0.59
C THR A 44 -2.01 8.19 -0.41
N VAL A 45 -1.19 8.44 -1.43
CA VAL A 45 0.24 8.15 -1.43
C VAL A 45 0.96 9.40 -1.92
N GLN A 46 1.91 9.88 -1.14
CA GLN A 46 2.73 11.00 -1.59
C GLN A 46 3.76 10.48 -2.61
N LEU A 47 3.84 11.14 -3.75
CA LEU A 47 4.79 10.75 -4.77
C LEU A 47 6.20 11.13 -4.32
N SER A 48 7.12 10.17 -4.35
CA SER A 48 8.49 10.37 -3.90
C SER A 48 9.19 11.45 -4.75
N GLY A 49 9.91 12.34 -4.08
CA GLY A 49 10.61 13.42 -4.74
C GLY A 49 9.73 14.56 -5.24
N ALA A 50 8.42 14.44 -5.04
CA ALA A 50 7.47 15.47 -5.47
C ALA A 50 6.52 15.76 -4.31
N THR A 51 6.98 16.56 -3.35
CA THR A 51 6.23 16.86 -2.14
C THR A 51 4.89 17.53 -2.40
N GLU A 52 4.70 18.03 -3.61
CA GLU A 52 3.50 18.75 -4.02
C GLU A 52 2.56 17.90 -4.85
N CYS A 53 2.80 16.60 -4.92
CA CYS A 53 1.96 15.68 -5.68
C CYS A 53 1.50 14.53 -4.79
N TRP A 54 0.19 14.37 -4.68
CA TRP A 54 -0.43 13.30 -3.90
C TRP A 54 -1.29 12.46 -4.82
N LEU A 55 -1.01 11.16 -4.88
CA LEU A 55 -1.85 10.24 -5.62
C LEU A 55 -3.05 9.88 -4.76
N ILE A 56 -4.23 9.87 -5.38
CA ILE A 56 -5.48 9.56 -4.70
C ILE A 56 -6.04 8.28 -5.29
N GLY A 57 -6.42 7.37 -4.43
CA GLY A 57 -7.02 6.11 -4.85
C GLY A 57 -8.18 5.71 -3.96
N MET A 58 -8.79 4.60 -4.34
CA MET A 58 -9.91 4.03 -3.61
C MET A 58 -9.64 2.55 -3.35
N ILE A 59 -9.97 2.09 -2.16
CA ILE A 59 -9.82 0.70 -1.79
C ILE A 59 -10.86 -0.14 -2.52
N ASP A 60 -10.39 -1.14 -3.29
CA ASP A 60 -11.23 -2.07 -4.02
C ASP A 60 -11.46 -3.36 -3.26
N LYS A 61 -10.40 -3.88 -2.63
CA LYS A 61 -10.42 -5.17 -1.95
C LYS A 61 -9.56 -5.15 -0.72
N VAL A 62 -10.01 -5.87 0.29
CA VAL A 62 -9.23 -6.15 1.49
C VAL A 62 -9.07 -7.66 1.56
N ILE A 63 -7.84 -8.13 1.59
CA ILE A 63 -7.52 -9.55 1.55
C ILE A 63 -6.72 -9.93 2.79
N LYS A 64 -7.21 -10.98 3.47
CA LYS A 64 -6.50 -11.58 4.57
C LYS A 64 -6.31 -13.05 4.24
N ALA A 65 -5.07 -13.50 4.11
CA ALA A 65 -4.76 -14.83 3.64
C ALA A 65 -3.68 -15.48 4.48
N VAL A 66 -3.73 -16.79 4.56
CA VAL A 66 -2.68 -17.59 5.20
C VAL A 66 -1.76 -18.10 4.11
N VAL A 67 -0.46 -17.87 4.31
CA VAL A 67 0.57 -18.34 3.40
C VAL A 67 1.44 -19.32 4.17
N THR A 68 1.63 -20.51 3.60
CA THR A 68 2.47 -21.54 4.19
C THR A 68 3.81 -21.56 3.47
N GLN A 69 4.88 -21.42 4.23
CA GLN A 69 6.23 -21.40 3.69
C GLN A 69 7.11 -22.40 4.44
N PRO A 70 8.05 -23.05 3.74
CA PRO A 70 9.02 -23.92 4.44
C PRO A 70 9.93 -23.06 5.31
N LEU A 71 10.16 -23.53 6.55
CA LEU A 71 10.98 -22.80 7.51
C LEU A 71 12.46 -22.82 7.16
N THR A 72 12.96 -23.96 6.67
CA THR A 72 14.38 -24.13 6.38
C THR A 72 14.57 -24.91 5.10
N PRO A 73 14.42 -24.26 3.95
CA PRO A 73 14.50 -24.96 2.68
C PRO A 73 15.88 -25.54 2.38
N GLU A 74 16.95 -24.97 2.89
CA GLU A 74 18.30 -25.47 2.59
C GLU A 74 18.68 -26.75 3.33
N ILE A 75 17.91 -27.19 4.30
CA ILE A 75 18.22 -28.37 5.09
C ILE A 75 17.44 -29.57 4.59
N ALA A 76 16.57 -29.42 3.67
CA ALA A 76 15.64 -30.45 3.25
C ALA A 76 16.33 -31.68 2.65
N GLU A 77 17.52 -31.56 2.12
CA GLU A 77 18.19 -32.64 1.44
C GLU A 77 18.67 -33.73 2.37
N ASP A 78 18.96 -33.41 3.62
CA ASP A 78 19.55 -34.35 4.56
C ASP A 78 18.53 -35.16 5.29
N ASP A 79 17.30 -34.72 5.33
CA ASP A 79 16.35 -35.37 6.21
C ASP A 79 14.93 -35.19 5.66
N ALA A 80 14.52 -36.18 4.91
CA ALA A 80 13.22 -36.14 4.27
C ALA A 80 12.08 -36.13 5.29
N ASP A 81 12.32 -36.56 6.51
CA ASP A 81 11.31 -36.58 7.53
C ASP A 81 10.97 -35.19 8.06
N GLU A 82 11.83 -34.22 7.80
CA GLU A 82 11.59 -32.84 8.25
C GLU A 82 10.97 -31.95 7.20
N ILE A 83 10.54 -32.55 6.12
CA ILE A 83 9.87 -31.81 5.06
C ILE A 83 8.60 -31.13 5.56
N ASP A 84 8.03 -31.63 6.64
CA ASP A 84 6.80 -31.11 7.19
C ASP A 84 6.98 -29.84 8.02
N THR A 85 8.19 -29.31 8.08
CA THR A 85 8.44 -28.11 8.84
C THR A 85 8.05 -26.89 8.01
N PHE A 86 6.86 -26.39 8.24
CA PHE A 86 6.32 -25.22 7.56
C PHE A 86 5.86 -24.19 8.57
N GLU A 87 5.92 -22.96 8.17
CA GLU A 87 5.40 -21.86 8.94
C GLU A 87 4.21 -21.26 8.23
N ASP A 88 3.10 -21.14 8.96
CA ASP A 88 1.93 -20.43 8.46
C ASP A 88 2.02 -18.99 8.89
N SER A 89 1.88 -18.08 7.95
CA SER A 89 1.84 -16.67 8.24
C SER A 89 0.62 -16.03 7.62
N VAL A 90 0.08 -15.05 8.33
CA VAL A 90 -1.07 -14.30 7.85
C VAL A 90 -0.55 -13.10 7.08
N VAL A 91 -1.01 -12.96 5.84
CA VAL A 91 -0.64 -11.85 4.98
C VAL A 91 -1.89 -11.02 4.74
N ASN A 92 -1.80 -9.75 5.08
CA ASN A 92 -2.88 -8.79 4.90
C ASN A 92 -2.53 -7.86 3.75
N THR A 93 -3.37 -7.83 2.74
CA THR A 93 -3.16 -6.95 1.59
C THR A 93 -4.42 -6.16 1.28
N VAL A 94 -4.21 -4.98 0.72
CA VAL A 94 -5.29 -4.11 0.27
C VAL A 94 -5.02 -3.75 -1.18
N LYS A 95 -6.02 -3.94 -2.01
CA LYS A 95 -5.94 -3.55 -3.43
C LYS A 95 -6.61 -2.21 -3.62
N ILE A 96 -5.92 -1.32 -4.32
CA ILE A 96 -6.35 0.06 -4.54
C ILE A 96 -6.38 0.34 -6.02
N THR A 97 -7.36 1.10 -6.47
CA THR A 97 -7.37 1.70 -7.81
C THR A 97 -7.05 3.18 -7.68
N LEU A 98 -6.00 3.62 -8.34
CA LEU A 98 -5.65 5.03 -8.38
C LEU A 98 -6.65 5.78 -9.25
N MET A 99 -7.17 6.87 -8.72
CA MET A 99 -8.18 7.70 -9.38
C MET A 99 -7.58 8.91 -10.07
N GLY A 100 -6.46 9.39 -9.57
CA GLY A 100 -5.82 10.57 -10.10
C GLY A 100 -4.80 11.13 -9.13
N ALA A 101 -4.43 12.36 -9.35
CA ALA A 101 -3.43 13.03 -8.54
C ALA A 101 -3.86 14.46 -8.20
N ALA A 102 -3.56 14.86 -6.97
CA ALA A 102 -3.71 16.25 -6.54
C ALA A 102 -2.32 16.89 -6.59
N ARG A 103 -2.19 17.94 -7.39
CA ARG A 103 -0.92 18.64 -7.60
C ARG A 103 -1.06 20.11 -7.22
N TRP A 104 0.00 20.62 -6.65
CA TRP A 104 0.09 22.04 -6.32
C TRP A 104 0.19 22.86 -7.60
N ASP A 105 -0.67 23.86 -7.72
CA ASP A 105 -0.61 24.84 -8.80
C ASP A 105 -0.07 26.14 -8.25
N ALA A 106 1.16 26.49 -8.62
CA ALA A 106 1.83 27.68 -8.10
C ALA A 106 1.19 28.97 -8.59
N VAL A 107 0.54 28.94 -9.74
CA VAL A 107 -0.12 30.13 -10.30
C VAL A 107 -1.37 30.47 -9.47
N ASP A 108 -2.21 29.47 -9.21
CA ASP A 108 -3.43 29.66 -8.46
C ASP A 108 -3.26 29.43 -6.95
N GLN A 109 -2.08 28.99 -6.53
CA GLN A 109 -1.73 28.72 -5.14
C GLN A 109 -2.73 27.79 -4.45
N LYS A 110 -3.08 26.70 -5.13
CA LYS A 110 -3.97 25.68 -4.59
C LYS A 110 -3.67 24.33 -5.22
N TYR A 111 -4.16 23.28 -4.59
CA TYR A 111 -4.08 21.94 -5.15
C TYR A 111 -5.19 21.75 -6.17
N LYS A 112 -4.84 21.12 -7.27
CA LYS A 112 -5.80 20.77 -8.32
C LYS A 112 -5.77 19.27 -8.53
N PHE A 113 -6.95 18.67 -8.57
CA PHE A 113 -7.10 17.24 -8.84
C PHE A 113 -7.22 17.01 -10.35
N SER A 114 -6.51 16.01 -10.85
CA SER A 114 -6.61 15.58 -12.24
C SER A 114 -6.69 14.07 -12.28
N ARG A 115 -7.48 13.55 -13.19
CA ARG A 115 -7.56 12.10 -13.41
C ARG A 115 -6.37 11.55 -14.16
N SER A 116 -5.54 12.41 -14.72
CA SER A 116 -4.32 11.99 -15.40
C SER A 116 -3.31 11.46 -14.40
N LEU A 117 -2.78 10.28 -14.68
CA LEU A 117 -1.71 9.68 -13.89
C LEU A 117 -0.46 9.65 -14.76
N ASP A 118 0.38 10.67 -14.60
CA ASP A 118 1.63 10.76 -15.35
C ASP A 118 2.73 9.94 -14.70
N HIS A 119 2.56 9.60 -13.44
CA HIS A 119 3.56 8.87 -12.66
C HIS A 119 2.88 7.78 -11.87
N VAL A 120 3.64 6.72 -11.59
CA VAL A 120 3.21 5.66 -10.69
C VAL A 120 3.95 5.80 -9.36
N PRO A 121 3.36 5.34 -8.25
CA PRO A 121 4.05 5.41 -6.96
C PRO A 121 5.22 4.42 -6.92
N GLU A 122 6.15 4.69 -6.02
CA GLU A 122 7.30 3.82 -5.84
C GLU A 122 6.99 2.70 -4.85
N ILE A 123 7.67 1.57 -5.03
CA ILE A 123 7.59 0.46 -4.09
C ILE A 123 8.07 0.94 -2.71
N ASP A 124 7.44 0.42 -1.67
CA ASP A 124 7.66 0.77 -0.26
C ASP A 124 7.19 2.16 0.15
N SER A 125 6.58 2.91 -0.73
CA SER A 125 5.93 4.17 -0.35
C SER A 125 4.80 3.90 0.64
N THR A 126 4.61 4.82 1.57
CA THR A 126 3.56 4.70 2.58
C THR A 126 2.22 5.13 2.02
N CYS A 127 1.19 4.32 2.29
CA CYS A 127 -0.18 4.62 1.93
C CYS A 127 -0.95 5.02 3.18
N TYR A 128 -1.71 6.10 3.08
CA TYR A 128 -2.51 6.64 4.19
C TYR A 128 -3.99 6.58 3.87
N VAL A 129 -4.80 6.28 4.88
CA VAL A 129 -6.26 6.38 4.78
C VAL A 129 -6.69 7.82 4.95
N LEU A 130 -7.65 8.25 4.16
CA LEU A 130 -8.18 9.60 4.26
C LEU A 130 -9.47 9.68 5.07
#